data_915b7ed677696bfc709cd54cbb7cfeaf
#
_entry.id   915b7ed677696bfc709cd54cbb7cfeaf
#
_cell.length_a   1.000
_cell.length_b   1.000
_cell.length_c   1.000
_cell.angle_alpha   90.00
_cell.angle_beta   90.00
_cell.angle_gamma   90.00
#
_symmetry.space_group_name_H-M   'P 1'
#
loop_
_entity.id
_entity.type
_entity.pdbx_description
1 polymer ?
#
loop_
_entity_poly.entity_id
_entity_poly.type
_entity_poly.pdbx_seq_one_letter_code
_entity_poly.pdbx_strand_id
1 'polypeptide(L)'
;MLKEKLNKINIILASGSPRRQQFFKEMDLHYTIRLKEIEEIYPEHLQAEEITNFLAELKASAFENDLKENDVLVTSDTIVWLNGKALGKPKDYDDAFKMLLQLANKTHQVITSVCLKSIDKTDVFHC
;
A
#
# COMPACT_ATOMS: atom_id res chain seq x y z
N MET A 1 -14.69 21.84 6.77
CA MET A 1 -13.30 21.47 6.58
C MET A 1 -13.15 19.96 6.50
N LEU A 2 -12.13 19.51 5.81
CA LEU A 2 -11.87 18.07 5.66
C LEU A 2 -11.69 17.36 7.00
N LYS A 3 -10.92 17.95 7.90
CA LYS A 3 -10.69 17.38 9.22
C LYS A 3 -11.98 17.13 10.00
N GLU A 4 -12.90 18.05 9.95
CA GLU A 4 -14.18 17.92 10.64
C GLU A 4 -15.04 16.80 10.06
N LYS A 5 -15.00 16.66 8.73
CA LYS A 5 -15.73 15.59 8.05
C LYS A 5 -15.12 14.23 8.38
N LEU A 6 -13.78 14.16 8.50
CA LEU A 6 -13.07 12.93 8.80
C LEU A 6 -13.18 12.51 10.26
N ASN A 7 -13.54 13.43 11.17
CA ASN A 7 -13.71 13.09 12.59
C ASN A 7 -14.82 12.07 12.84
N LYS A 8 -15.76 11.94 11.91
CA LYS A 8 -16.86 10.97 12.01
C LYS A 8 -16.48 9.61 11.44
N ILE A 9 -15.29 9.52 10.87
CA ILE A 9 -14.81 8.32 10.20
C ILE A 9 -13.65 7.74 11.02
N ASN A 10 -13.66 6.44 11.22
CA ASN A 10 -12.55 5.74 11.85
C ASN A 10 -11.59 5.27 10.76
N ILE A 11 -10.44 5.91 10.67
CA ILE A 11 -9.41 5.52 9.69
C ILE A 11 -8.58 4.39 10.27
N ILE A 12 -8.52 3.29 9.54
CA ILE A 12 -7.67 2.14 9.90
C ILE A 12 -6.55 2.09 8.87
N LEU A 13 -5.32 2.31 9.33
CA LEU A 13 -4.14 2.24 8.50
C LEU A 13 -3.51 0.86 8.64
N ALA A 14 -3.57 0.07 7.58
CA ALA A 14 -3.01 -1.27 7.56
C ALA A 14 -1.62 -1.23 6.91
N SER A 15 -0.69 -0.54 7.55
CA SER A 15 0.67 -0.40 7.04
C SER A 15 1.67 -0.37 8.18
N GLY A 16 2.70 -1.20 8.06
CA GLY A 16 3.84 -1.16 8.98
C GLY A 16 4.89 -0.13 8.58
N SER A 17 4.69 0.61 7.49
CA SER A 17 5.64 1.61 7.02
C SER A 17 5.67 2.83 7.94
N PRO A 18 6.82 3.13 8.58
CA PRO A 18 6.92 4.33 9.43
C PRO A 18 6.65 5.62 8.66
N ARG A 19 7.02 5.67 7.38
CA ARG A 19 6.79 6.85 6.54
C ARG A 19 5.31 7.13 6.34
N ARG A 20 4.52 6.10 6.07
CA ARG A 20 3.07 6.25 5.90
C ARG A 20 2.39 6.62 7.20
N GLN A 21 2.82 6.02 8.30
CA GLN A 21 2.31 6.35 9.62
C GLN A 21 2.62 7.81 9.97
N GLN A 22 3.83 8.28 9.66
CA GLN A 22 4.25 9.65 9.89
C GLN A 22 3.40 10.63 9.08
N PHE A 23 3.09 10.29 7.84
CA PHE A 23 2.25 11.13 6.98
C PHE A 23 0.88 11.39 7.62
N PHE A 24 0.24 10.34 8.14
CA PHE A 24 -1.05 10.46 8.80
C PHE A 24 -0.96 11.28 10.08
N LYS A 25 0.13 11.12 10.81
CA LYS A 25 0.38 11.88 12.02
C LYS A 25 0.57 13.37 11.72
N GLU A 26 1.29 13.70 10.68
CA GLU A 26 1.52 15.08 10.26
C GLU A 26 0.24 15.78 9.80
N MET A 27 -0.68 15.03 9.22
CA MET A 27 -1.97 15.56 8.81
C MET A 27 -2.96 15.73 9.98
N ASP A 28 -2.54 15.36 11.18
CA ASP A 28 -3.36 15.47 12.40
C ASP A 28 -4.70 14.75 12.26
N LEU A 29 -4.67 13.59 11.62
CA LEU A 29 -5.85 12.74 11.45
C LEU A 29 -5.90 11.69 12.55
N HIS A 30 -7.10 11.40 13.04
CA HIS A 30 -7.30 10.27 13.92
C HIS A 30 -7.24 8.98 13.11
N TYR A 31 -6.35 8.08 13.49
CA TYR A 31 -6.22 6.80 12.81
C TYR A 31 -5.80 5.72 13.81
N THR A 32 -6.10 4.48 13.45
CA THR A 32 -5.70 3.31 14.20
C THR A 32 -4.86 2.44 13.27
N ILE A 33 -3.78 1.86 13.79
CA ILE A 33 -2.94 0.96 13.02
C ILE A 33 -3.36 -0.47 13.31
N ARG A 34 -3.67 -1.24 12.27
CA ARG A 34 -3.96 -2.66 12.35
C ARG A 34 -3.18 -3.36 11.26
N LEU A 35 -2.48 -4.42 11.63
CA LEU A 35 -1.65 -5.18 10.70
C LEU A 35 -2.13 -6.61 10.64
N LYS A 36 -2.13 -7.19 9.44
CA LYS A 36 -2.34 -8.62 9.21
C LYS A 36 -1.30 -9.10 8.22
N GLU A 37 -0.71 -10.24 8.52
CA GLU A 37 0.20 -10.87 7.57
C GLU A 37 -0.60 -11.54 6.48
N ILE A 38 -0.23 -11.30 5.24
CA ILE A 38 -0.81 -11.96 4.08
C ILE A 38 0.31 -12.37 3.14
N GLU A 39 0.08 -13.41 2.38
CA GLU A 39 1.02 -13.78 1.32
C GLU A 39 0.83 -12.83 0.15
N GLU A 40 1.88 -12.09 -0.19
CA GLU A 40 1.84 -11.14 -1.29
C GLU A 40 2.12 -11.86 -2.61
N ILE A 41 1.18 -12.72 -3.01
CA ILE A 41 1.26 -13.48 -4.25
C ILE A 41 0.28 -12.88 -5.26
N TYR A 42 0.76 -12.69 -6.48
CA TYR A 42 -0.06 -12.15 -7.55
C TYR A 42 0.17 -12.96 -8.83
N PRO A 43 -0.80 -12.94 -9.77
CA PRO A 43 -0.64 -13.64 -11.05
C PRO A 43 0.54 -13.08 -11.84
N GLU A 44 1.33 -13.98 -12.45
CA GLU A 44 2.55 -13.61 -13.17
C GLU A 44 2.30 -12.69 -14.36
N HIS A 45 1.11 -12.71 -14.93
CA HIS A 45 0.81 -11.89 -16.10
C HIS A 45 0.58 -10.40 -15.78
N LEU A 46 0.44 -10.06 -14.48
CA LEU A 46 0.22 -8.67 -14.10
C LEU A 46 1.50 -7.85 -14.29
N GLN A 47 1.33 -6.60 -14.72
CA GLN A 47 2.44 -5.70 -14.99
C GLN A 47 2.20 -4.33 -14.34
N ALA A 48 3.28 -3.70 -13.88
CA ALA A 48 3.29 -2.33 -13.38
C ALA A 48 2.20 -2.10 -12.33
N GLU A 49 1.31 -1.11 -12.55
CA GLU A 49 0.26 -0.76 -11.58
C GLU A 49 -0.77 -1.86 -11.34
N GLU A 50 -0.87 -2.82 -12.26
CA GLU A 50 -1.75 -3.97 -12.04
C GLU A 50 -1.32 -4.77 -10.81
N ILE A 51 0.00 -4.86 -10.59
CA ILE A 51 0.56 -5.56 -9.43
C ILE A 51 0.22 -4.82 -8.14
N THR A 52 0.49 -3.52 -8.09
CA THR A 52 0.26 -2.73 -6.87
C THR A 52 -1.23 -2.61 -6.57
N ASN A 53 -2.07 -2.46 -7.59
CA ASN A 53 -3.52 -2.45 -7.41
C ASN A 53 -3.99 -3.78 -6.82
N PHE A 54 -3.53 -4.89 -7.38
CA PHE A 54 -3.90 -6.22 -6.91
C PHE A 54 -3.48 -6.43 -5.46
N LEU A 55 -2.24 -6.09 -5.12
CA LEU A 55 -1.72 -6.31 -3.78
C LEU A 55 -2.39 -5.38 -2.76
N ALA A 56 -2.69 -4.14 -3.12
CA ALA A 56 -3.41 -3.23 -2.24
C ALA A 56 -4.80 -3.76 -1.93
N GLU A 57 -5.52 -4.26 -2.94
CA GLU A 57 -6.83 -4.88 -2.75
C GLU A 57 -6.74 -6.17 -1.93
N LEU A 58 -5.72 -6.98 -2.17
CA LEU A 58 -5.51 -8.23 -1.44
C LEU A 58 -5.32 -7.94 0.05
N LYS A 59 -4.51 -6.94 0.37
CA LYS A 59 -4.29 -6.53 1.75
C LYS A 59 -5.59 -6.03 2.40
N ALA A 60 -6.39 -5.27 1.64
CA ALA A 60 -7.68 -4.78 2.13
C ALA A 60 -8.67 -5.93 2.37
N SER A 61 -8.68 -6.93 1.51
CA SER A 61 -9.61 -8.05 1.63
C SER A 61 -9.43 -8.85 2.93
N ALA A 62 -8.22 -8.83 3.49
CA ALA A 62 -7.94 -9.51 4.75
C ALA A 62 -8.73 -8.94 5.93
N PHE A 63 -9.23 -7.72 5.80
CA PHE A 63 -10.00 -7.03 6.83
C PHE A 63 -11.50 -6.97 6.54
N GLU A 64 -11.96 -7.63 5.49
CA GLU A 64 -13.34 -7.49 5.00
C GLU A 64 -14.39 -7.73 6.08
N ASN A 65 -14.17 -8.72 6.94
CA ASN A 65 -15.12 -9.05 7.99
C ASN A 65 -14.89 -8.28 9.29
N ASP A 66 -13.87 -7.42 9.33
CA ASP A 66 -13.48 -6.69 10.53
C ASP A 66 -13.92 -5.22 10.50
N LEU A 67 -14.50 -4.77 9.39
CA LEU A 67 -14.90 -3.39 9.23
C LEU A 67 -16.30 -3.15 9.79
N LYS A 68 -16.45 -2.03 10.50
CA LYS A 68 -17.71 -1.58 11.06
C LYS A 68 -18.19 -0.37 10.30
N GLU A 69 -19.44 0.03 10.56
CA GLU A 69 -19.96 1.27 10.04
C GLU A 69 -19.02 2.42 10.42
N ASN A 70 -18.76 3.32 9.51
CA ASN A 70 -17.86 4.46 9.66
C ASN A 70 -16.35 4.10 9.65
N ASP A 71 -16.00 2.85 9.47
CA ASP A 71 -14.60 2.47 9.28
C ASP A 71 -14.18 2.66 7.83
N VAL A 72 -13.01 3.27 7.64
CA VAL A 72 -12.37 3.35 6.33
C VAL A 72 -10.98 2.75 6.48
N LEU A 73 -10.76 1.66 5.77
CA LEU A 73 -9.48 0.97 5.76
C LEU A 73 -8.62 1.54 4.63
N VAL A 74 -7.37 1.83 4.96
CA VAL A 74 -6.39 2.29 3.98
C VAL A 74 -5.29 1.25 3.88
N THR A 75 -5.12 0.67 2.70
CA THR A 75 -4.00 -0.22 2.39
C THR A 75 -3.25 0.35 1.21
N SER A 76 -2.02 -0.07 1.03
CA SER A 76 -1.23 0.36 -0.12
C SER A 76 -0.13 -0.63 -0.41
N ASP A 77 0.37 -0.55 -1.63
CA ASP A 77 1.51 -1.33 -2.07
C ASP A 77 2.37 -0.49 -3.00
N THR A 78 3.68 -0.68 -2.90
CA THR A 78 4.65 0.05 -3.71
C THR A 78 5.65 -0.94 -4.30
N ILE A 79 5.93 -0.79 -5.59
CA ILE A 79 6.96 -1.58 -6.27
C ILE A 79 7.90 -0.66 -7.05
N VAL A 80 9.10 -1.15 -7.31
CA VAL A 80 10.01 -0.57 -8.29
C VAL A 80 9.90 -1.41 -9.55
N TRP A 81 9.58 -0.75 -10.66
CA TRP A 81 9.39 -1.40 -11.95
C TRP A 81 10.57 -1.08 -12.87
N LEU A 82 11.30 -2.11 -13.27
CA LEU A 82 12.51 -1.97 -14.10
C LEU A 82 12.55 -3.07 -15.15
N ASN A 83 12.69 -2.68 -16.42
CA ASN A 83 12.83 -3.61 -17.55
C ASN A 83 11.73 -4.67 -17.61
N GLY A 84 10.49 -4.27 -17.32
CA GLY A 84 9.34 -5.17 -17.36
C GLY A 84 9.24 -6.10 -16.16
N LYS A 85 9.93 -5.80 -15.07
CA LYS A 85 9.91 -6.62 -13.86
C LYS A 85 9.75 -5.78 -12.61
N ALA A 86 9.04 -6.33 -11.64
CA ALA A 86 8.94 -5.74 -10.32
C ALA A 86 10.15 -6.19 -9.50
N LEU A 87 10.82 -5.21 -8.86
CA LEU A 87 11.88 -5.51 -7.90
C LEU A 87 11.25 -5.58 -6.51
N GLY A 88 11.44 -6.70 -5.84
CA GLY A 88 10.95 -6.89 -4.48
C GLY A 88 11.82 -6.20 -3.44
N LYS A 89 11.41 -6.30 -2.18
CA LYS A 89 12.20 -5.77 -1.09
C LYS A 89 13.49 -6.58 -0.95
N PRO A 90 14.64 -5.93 -0.70
CA PRO A 90 15.88 -6.66 -0.50
C PRO A 90 15.79 -7.53 0.76
N LYS A 91 16.34 -8.74 0.67
CA LYS A 91 16.32 -9.71 1.76
C LYS A 91 17.43 -9.44 2.77
N ASP A 92 18.56 -8.93 2.28
CA ASP A 92 19.72 -8.65 3.08
C ASP A 92 20.56 -7.54 2.45
N TYR A 93 21.70 -7.26 3.03
CA TYR A 93 22.59 -6.19 2.56
C TYR A 93 23.10 -6.44 1.14
N ASP A 94 23.52 -7.66 0.85
CA ASP A 94 24.03 -8.02 -0.48
C ASP A 94 22.95 -7.86 -1.55
N ASP A 95 21.74 -8.26 -1.24
CA ASP A 95 20.60 -8.12 -2.15
C ASP A 95 20.29 -6.65 -2.42
N ALA A 96 20.32 -5.82 -1.37
CA ALA A 96 20.13 -4.37 -1.51
C ALA A 96 21.19 -3.74 -2.40
N PHE A 97 22.44 -4.16 -2.25
CA PHE A 97 23.56 -3.67 -3.07
C PHE A 97 23.37 -4.04 -4.53
N LYS A 98 22.96 -5.28 -4.81
CA LYS A 98 22.68 -5.73 -6.17
C LYS A 98 21.53 -4.94 -6.79
N MET A 99 20.50 -4.65 -6.02
CA MET A 99 19.37 -3.84 -6.50
C MET A 99 19.83 -2.44 -6.88
N LEU A 100 20.67 -1.82 -6.07
CA LEU A 100 21.22 -0.50 -6.37
C LEU A 100 22.03 -0.51 -7.66
N LEU A 101 22.82 -1.56 -7.90
CA LEU A 101 23.57 -1.70 -9.12
C LEU A 101 22.65 -1.84 -10.34
N GLN A 102 21.55 -2.57 -10.20
CA GLN A 102 20.60 -2.74 -11.28
C GLN A 102 19.91 -1.42 -11.63
N LEU A 103 19.65 -0.58 -10.63
CA LEU A 103 18.99 0.70 -10.83
C LEU A 103 19.92 1.80 -11.34
N ALA A 104 21.23 1.63 -11.16
CA ALA A 104 22.21 2.63 -11.56
C ALA A 104 22.18 2.83 -13.07
N ASN A 105 22.09 4.11 -13.50
CA ASN A 105 22.10 4.51 -14.90
C ASN A 105 20.95 3.90 -15.75
N LYS A 106 19.87 3.46 -15.12
CA LYS A 106 18.71 2.90 -15.82
C LYS A 106 17.45 3.66 -15.46
N THR A 107 16.55 3.76 -16.42
CA THR A 107 15.24 4.34 -16.18
C THR A 107 14.37 3.32 -15.45
N HIS A 108 13.78 3.73 -14.35
CA HIS A 108 12.86 2.90 -13.57
C HIS A 108 11.69 3.73 -13.07
N GLN A 109 10.65 3.05 -12.65
CA GLN A 109 9.45 3.67 -12.10
C GLN A 109 9.20 3.17 -10.68
N VAL A 110 8.74 4.07 -9.82
CA VAL A 110 8.21 3.69 -8.50
C VAL A 110 6.71 3.86 -8.59
N ILE A 111 5.99 2.76 -8.37
CA ILE A 111 4.53 2.73 -8.54
C ILE A 111 3.90 2.43 -7.19
N THR A 112 2.95 3.25 -6.79
CA THR A 112 2.21 3.05 -5.54
C THR A 112 0.72 3.00 -5.84
N SER A 113 0.04 2.01 -5.29
CA SER A 113 -1.42 1.94 -5.33
C SER A 113 -1.96 2.07 -3.91
N VAL A 114 -3.09 2.74 -3.79
CA VAL A 114 -3.79 2.92 -2.52
C VAL A 114 -5.19 2.36 -2.67
N CYS A 115 -5.62 1.58 -1.70
CA CYS A 115 -6.97 1.06 -1.63
C CYS A 115 -7.68 1.65 -0.42
N LEU A 116 -8.85 2.23 -0.67
CA LEU A 116 -9.74 2.72 0.38
C LEU A 116 -10.95 1.80 0.41
N LYS A 117 -11.17 1.16 1.55
CA LYS A 117 -12.26 0.20 1.70
C LYS A 117 -13.14 0.51 2.88
N SER A 118 -14.46 0.56 2.62
CA SER A 118 -15.48 0.60 3.67
C SER A 118 -16.35 -0.65 3.52
N ILE A 119 -17.37 -0.79 4.35
CA ILE A 119 -18.29 -1.94 4.23
C ILE A 119 -19.06 -1.91 2.91
N ASP A 120 -19.22 -0.75 2.29
CA ASP A 120 -20.03 -0.58 1.08
C ASP A 120 -19.21 -0.39 -0.20
N LYS A 121 -17.98 0.07 -0.08
CA LYS A 121 -17.18 0.46 -1.26
C LYS A 121 -15.73 0.03 -1.15
N THR A 122 -15.14 -0.19 -2.31
CA THR A 122 -13.70 -0.38 -2.44
C THR A 122 -13.22 0.46 -3.62
N ASP A 123 -12.33 1.39 -3.37
CA ASP A 123 -11.73 2.23 -4.41
C ASP A 123 -10.23 2.03 -4.43
N VAL A 124 -9.67 1.83 -5.63
CA VAL A 124 -8.23 1.66 -5.81
C VAL A 124 -7.74 2.67 -6.81
N PHE A 125 -6.65 3.33 -6.50
CA PHE A 125 -6.00 4.26 -7.43
C PHE A 125 -4.49 4.18 -7.29
N HIS A 126 -3.79 4.61 -8.33
CA HIS A 126 -2.32 4.54 -8.36
C HIS A 126 -1.72 5.85 -8.85
N CYS A 127 -0.43 6.01 -8.58
CA CYS A 127 0.36 7.13 -9.08
C CYS A 127 1.82 6.74 -9.30
#